data_e07115ee14da4528b99a646bd3402e6f
#
_entry.id   e07115ee14da4528b99a646bd3402e6f
#
_cell.length_a   1.000
_cell.length_b   1.000
_cell.length_c   1.000
_cell.angle_alpha   90.00
_cell.angle_beta   90.00
_cell.angle_gamma   90.00
#
_symmetry.space_group_name_H-M   'P 1'
#
loop_
_entity.id
_entity.type
_entity.pdbx_description
1 polymer ?
#
loop_
_entity_poly.entity_id
_entity_poly.type
_entity_poly.pdbx_seq_one_letter_code
_entity_poly.pdbx_strand_id
1 'polypeptide(L)'
;MADRREFFRSFAKPLRVNQEEQSPLLVRPPYGVDESTFQSKCLGCESKACATCCDEKIITILDDGTPSLDFSKNGCTFCDECANACQEGVLSLENVATSERLNAMFRIDFEGCVAHQGVICNSCKEPCIDNAILFNGMFNPVIDEDRCTGCGFCMARCPTQAISYRVLAL
;
A
#
# COMPACT_ATOMS: atom_id res chain seq x y z
N MET A 1 7.07 46.52 -38.53
CA MET A 1 8.20 45.64 -38.14
C MET A 1 7.84 45.04 -36.78
N ALA A 2 7.40 43.77 -36.79
CA ALA A 2 7.01 43.12 -35.54
C ALA A 2 8.28 42.79 -34.72
N ASP A 3 8.24 43.22 -33.45
CA ASP A 3 9.41 43.12 -32.56
C ASP A 3 9.60 41.66 -32.14
N ARG A 4 10.81 41.15 -32.42
CA ARG A 4 11.24 39.78 -32.07
C ARG A 4 11.16 39.51 -30.56
N ARG A 5 11.03 40.52 -29.74
CA ARG A 5 10.97 40.37 -28.27
C ARG A 5 9.56 40.01 -27.76
N GLU A 6 8.52 40.28 -28.52
CA GLU A 6 7.15 39.88 -28.12
C GLU A 6 6.88 38.40 -28.37
N PHE A 7 7.55 37.79 -29.37
CA PHE A 7 7.36 36.37 -29.67
C PHE A 7 7.86 35.45 -28.55
N PHE A 8 8.92 35.81 -27.85
CA PHE A 8 9.44 35.03 -26.73
C PHE A 8 8.68 35.21 -25.39
N ARG A 9 7.86 36.27 -25.26
CA ARG A 9 7.04 36.47 -24.05
C ARG A 9 5.80 35.60 -24.04
N SER A 10 5.31 35.13 -25.19
CA SER A 10 4.13 34.26 -25.26
C SER A 10 4.42 32.80 -24.87
N PHE A 11 5.68 32.36 -24.87
CA PHE A 11 6.06 31.00 -24.45
C PHE A 11 6.33 30.88 -22.93
N ALA A 12 6.32 31.96 -22.19
CA ALA A 12 6.60 31.99 -20.76
C ALA A 12 5.37 31.99 -19.87
N LYS A 13 4.20 31.57 -20.38
CA LYS A 13 3.08 31.24 -19.48
C LYS A 13 3.30 29.83 -18.97
N PRO A 14 3.67 29.63 -17.68
CA PRO A 14 3.62 28.29 -17.11
C PRO A 14 2.19 27.80 -17.24
N LEU A 15 1.99 26.67 -17.92
CA LEU A 15 0.79 25.88 -17.83
C LEU A 15 0.60 25.61 -16.32
N ARG A 16 -0.31 26.36 -15.67
CA ARG A 16 -0.84 25.95 -14.39
C ARG A 16 -1.61 24.64 -14.67
N VAL A 17 -0.92 23.51 -14.58
CA VAL A 17 -1.56 22.25 -14.28
C VAL A 17 -2.20 22.50 -12.91
N ASN A 18 -3.52 22.52 -12.86
CA ASN A 18 -4.23 22.35 -11.61
C ASN A 18 -3.74 20.99 -11.07
N GLN A 19 -2.77 21.02 -10.18
CA GLN A 19 -2.58 19.95 -9.22
C GLN A 19 -3.82 20.09 -8.31
N GLU A 20 -4.88 19.37 -8.64
CA GLU A 20 -5.74 18.85 -7.61
C GLU A 20 -4.79 18.17 -6.64
N GLU A 21 -4.71 18.67 -5.42
CA GLU A 21 -4.00 18.02 -4.32
C GLU A 21 -4.68 16.66 -4.11
N GLN A 22 -4.29 15.68 -4.93
CA GLN A 22 -4.64 14.30 -4.65
C GLN A 22 -3.87 13.96 -3.38
N SER A 23 -4.60 13.83 -2.28
CA SER A 23 -4.08 13.28 -1.04
C SER A 23 -3.27 12.03 -1.39
N PRO A 24 -2.05 11.85 -0.85
CA PRO A 24 -1.26 10.70 -1.18
C PRO A 24 -2.09 9.44 -0.93
N LEU A 25 -2.20 8.58 -1.93
CA LEU A 25 -2.90 7.32 -1.78
C LEU A 25 -2.16 6.50 -0.71
N LEU A 26 -2.84 6.18 0.39
CA LEU A 26 -2.29 5.47 1.54
C LEU A 26 -2.84 4.05 1.59
N VAL A 27 -2.02 3.10 2.01
CA VAL A 27 -2.53 1.76 2.33
C VAL A 27 -3.17 1.82 3.71
N ARG A 28 -4.47 1.64 3.74
CA ARG A 28 -5.26 1.68 4.97
C ARG A 28 -5.35 0.31 5.61
N PRO A 29 -5.50 0.23 6.94
CA PRO A 29 -5.82 -1.04 7.61
C PRO A 29 -7.08 -1.67 7.03
N PRO A 30 -7.22 -3.01 7.08
CA PRO A 30 -8.43 -3.70 6.65
C PRO A 30 -9.64 -3.24 7.45
N TYR A 31 -10.85 -3.49 6.95
CA TYR A 31 -12.12 -3.14 7.58
C TYR A 31 -12.46 -1.64 7.57
N GLY A 32 -11.66 -0.78 6.94
CA GLY A 32 -11.98 0.63 6.71
C GLY A 32 -13.03 0.82 5.62
N VAL A 33 -13.89 1.82 5.75
CA VAL A 33 -14.97 2.09 4.77
C VAL A 33 -14.44 2.93 3.62
N ASP A 34 -13.97 4.12 3.92
CA ASP A 34 -13.55 5.13 2.95
C ASP A 34 -12.57 6.13 3.58
N GLU A 35 -11.85 6.84 2.73
CA GLU A 35 -10.82 7.80 3.15
C GLU A 35 -11.39 8.96 3.98
N SER A 36 -12.61 9.41 3.69
CA SER A 36 -13.24 10.52 4.42
C SER A 36 -13.54 10.16 5.87
N THR A 37 -13.86 8.89 6.14
CA THR A 37 -14.10 8.38 7.48
C THR A 37 -12.80 8.34 8.30
N PHE A 38 -11.67 7.95 7.70
CA PHE A 38 -10.36 8.04 8.36
C PHE A 38 -10.04 9.50 8.74
N GLN A 39 -10.19 10.44 7.80
CA GLN A 39 -9.89 11.84 8.05
C GLN A 39 -10.81 12.49 9.08
N SER A 40 -12.10 12.14 9.12
CA SER A 40 -13.05 12.79 10.05
C SER A 40 -12.97 12.25 11.48
N LYS A 41 -12.77 10.96 11.66
CA LYS A 41 -12.86 10.31 12.99
C LYS A 41 -11.49 10.01 13.60
N CYS A 42 -10.49 9.62 12.80
CA CYS A 42 -9.18 9.30 13.37
C CYS A 42 -8.44 10.50 13.95
N LEU A 43 -8.68 11.73 13.47
CA LEU A 43 -8.06 12.95 14.02
C LEU A 43 -8.34 13.10 15.51
N GLY A 44 -9.58 12.84 15.95
CA GLY A 44 -10.01 12.95 17.36
C GLY A 44 -9.74 11.72 18.21
N CYS A 45 -9.28 10.62 17.62
CA CYS A 45 -9.01 9.39 18.36
C CYS A 45 -7.72 9.51 19.18
N GLU A 46 -7.82 9.52 20.51
CA GLU A 46 -6.66 9.59 21.41
C GLU A 46 -5.98 8.25 21.61
N SER A 47 -6.76 7.16 21.65
CA SER A 47 -6.25 5.83 22.03
C SER A 47 -5.32 5.22 20.98
N LYS A 48 -5.56 5.48 19.67
CA LYS A 48 -4.87 4.83 18.55
C LYS A 48 -4.73 3.30 18.73
N ALA A 49 -5.76 2.69 19.32
CA ALA A 49 -5.73 1.30 19.74
C ALA A 49 -5.46 0.33 18.60
N CYS A 50 -5.87 0.66 17.37
CA CYS A 50 -5.57 -0.12 16.16
C CYS A 50 -4.06 -0.31 15.92
N ALA A 51 -3.24 0.70 16.23
CA ALA A 51 -1.79 0.58 16.07
C ALA A 51 -1.14 -0.21 17.22
N THR A 52 -1.67 -0.09 18.44
CA THR A 52 -1.10 -0.75 19.62
C THR A 52 -1.46 -2.22 19.72
N CYS A 53 -2.64 -2.63 19.23
CA CYS A 53 -3.09 -4.03 19.22
C CYS A 53 -2.49 -4.88 18.09
N CYS A 54 -1.85 -4.25 17.09
CA CYS A 54 -1.30 -4.97 15.94
C CYS A 54 -0.02 -5.74 16.33
N ASP A 55 -0.07 -7.06 16.40
CA ASP A 55 1.07 -7.91 16.72
C ASP A 55 2.19 -7.80 15.67
N GLU A 56 1.83 -7.65 14.39
CA GLU A 56 2.79 -7.48 13.30
C GLU A 56 3.44 -6.09 13.27
N LYS A 57 2.90 -5.12 14.03
CA LYS A 57 3.39 -3.74 14.16
C LYS A 57 3.56 -3.02 12.83
N ILE A 58 2.63 -3.26 11.91
CA ILE A 58 2.60 -2.65 10.58
C ILE A 58 1.72 -1.40 10.51
N ILE A 59 0.89 -1.14 11.53
CA ILE A 59 0.04 0.06 11.55
C ILE A 59 0.85 1.21 12.14
N THR A 60 1.09 2.22 11.33
CA THR A 60 1.76 3.47 11.71
C THR A 60 0.74 4.60 11.73
N ILE A 61 0.86 5.50 12.72
CA ILE A 61 0.03 6.71 12.78
C ILE A 61 0.81 7.83 12.11
N LEU A 62 0.20 8.45 11.10
CA LEU A 62 0.76 9.56 10.36
C LEU A 62 0.65 10.87 11.14
N ASP A 63 1.33 11.93 10.68
CA ASP A 63 1.31 13.25 11.30
C ASP A 63 -0.10 13.87 11.38
N ASP A 64 -0.97 13.50 10.44
CA ASP A 64 -2.39 13.87 10.45
C ASP A 64 -3.25 13.04 11.41
N GLY A 65 -2.65 12.13 12.20
CA GLY A 65 -3.34 11.27 13.14
C GLY A 65 -4.08 10.07 12.52
N THR A 66 -3.99 9.85 11.22
CA THR A 66 -4.65 8.71 10.56
C THR A 66 -3.73 7.48 10.50
N PRO A 67 -4.26 6.24 10.52
CA PRO A 67 -3.46 5.02 10.40
C PRO A 67 -3.12 4.71 8.94
N SER A 68 -1.89 4.25 8.71
CA SER A 68 -1.43 3.69 7.44
C SER A 68 -0.64 2.40 7.68
N LEU A 69 -0.51 1.54 6.68
CA LEU A 69 0.28 0.32 6.76
C LEU A 69 1.69 0.53 6.22
N ASP A 70 2.68 0.05 6.98
CA ASP A 70 4.09 -0.04 6.59
C ASP A 70 4.51 -1.50 6.47
N PHE A 71 4.84 -1.95 5.27
CA PHE A 71 5.25 -3.32 4.96
C PHE A 71 6.76 -3.54 5.00
N SER A 72 7.52 -2.62 5.56
CA SER A 72 9.00 -2.71 5.58
C SER A 72 9.52 -3.89 6.38
N LYS A 73 8.77 -4.37 7.38
CA LYS A 73 9.18 -5.44 8.29
C LYS A 73 8.30 -6.69 8.24
N ASN A 74 7.00 -6.51 8.18
CA ASN A 74 6.01 -7.58 8.22
C ASN A 74 4.84 -7.27 7.27
N GLY A 75 3.84 -8.15 7.25
CA GLY A 75 2.60 -8.02 6.50
C GLY A 75 1.36 -8.13 7.39
N CYS A 76 0.18 -7.99 6.81
CA CYS A 76 -1.09 -8.13 7.49
C CYS A 76 -1.55 -9.60 7.53
N THR A 77 -1.90 -10.10 8.70
CA THR A 77 -2.46 -11.44 8.89
C THR A 77 -3.99 -11.50 8.79
N PHE A 78 -4.65 -10.35 8.65
CA PHE A 78 -6.11 -10.21 8.68
C PHE A 78 -6.74 -10.77 9.97
N CYS A 79 -6.12 -10.52 11.13
CA CYS A 79 -6.48 -11.08 12.43
C CYS A 79 -7.64 -10.37 13.13
N ASP A 80 -8.28 -9.38 12.51
CA ASP A 80 -9.43 -8.62 13.01
C ASP A 80 -9.18 -7.72 14.24
N GLU A 81 -8.05 -7.84 14.91
CA GLU A 81 -7.74 -7.15 16.17
C GLU A 81 -7.84 -5.61 16.04
N CYS A 82 -7.39 -5.05 14.92
CA CYS A 82 -7.46 -3.61 14.70
C CYS A 82 -8.91 -3.10 14.57
N ALA A 83 -9.81 -3.90 14.01
CA ALA A 83 -11.24 -3.58 13.93
C ALA A 83 -11.91 -3.71 15.29
N ASN A 84 -11.62 -4.79 16.03
CA ASN A 84 -12.14 -5.02 17.38
C ASN A 84 -11.70 -3.93 18.37
N ALA A 85 -10.50 -3.39 18.21
CA ALA A 85 -9.96 -2.33 19.07
C ALA A 85 -10.41 -0.91 18.67
N CYS A 86 -11.06 -0.74 17.51
CA CYS A 86 -11.44 0.58 17.01
C CYS A 86 -12.69 1.13 17.70
N GLN A 87 -12.51 1.99 18.69
CA GLN A 87 -13.60 2.62 19.43
C GLN A 87 -14.42 3.62 18.61
N GLU A 88 -13.79 4.27 17.63
CA GLU A 88 -14.42 5.26 16.75
C GLU A 88 -15.26 4.62 15.62
N GLY A 89 -15.20 3.29 15.47
CA GLY A 89 -15.92 2.55 14.44
C GLY A 89 -15.49 2.90 13.01
N VAL A 90 -14.24 3.36 12.81
CA VAL A 90 -13.65 3.58 11.50
C VAL A 90 -13.31 2.26 10.85
N LEU A 91 -12.77 1.33 11.64
CA LEU A 91 -12.54 -0.06 11.27
C LEU A 91 -13.68 -0.89 11.88
N SER A 92 -14.41 -1.63 11.05
CA SER A 92 -15.54 -2.45 11.50
C SER A 92 -15.61 -3.75 10.73
N LEU A 93 -15.82 -4.85 11.43
CA LEU A 93 -16.00 -6.18 10.82
C LEU A 93 -17.22 -6.27 9.88
N GLU A 94 -18.11 -5.28 9.93
CA GLU A 94 -19.25 -5.19 9.00
C GLU A 94 -18.80 -4.76 7.58
N ASN A 95 -17.59 -4.21 7.45
CA ASN A 95 -17.02 -3.78 6.17
C ASN A 95 -16.38 -4.94 5.41
N VAL A 96 -17.19 -5.87 4.94
CA VAL A 96 -16.76 -7.11 4.27
C VAL A 96 -15.93 -6.82 3.00
N ALA A 97 -16.18 -5.72 2.29
CA ALA A 97 -15.47 -5.40 1.05
C ALA A 97 -13.95 -5.20 1.23
N THR A 98 -13.51 -4.78 2.42
CA THR A 98 -12.09 -4.55 2.74
C THR A 98 -11.53 -5.56 3.74
N SER A 99 -12.30 -6.58 4.12
CA SER A 99 -11.91 -7.56 5.13
C SER A 99 -10.88 -8.58 4.63
N GLU A 100 -10.89 -8.88 3.33
CA GLU A 100 -10.08 -9.94 2.74
C GLU A 100 -8.98 -9.42 1.82
N ARG A 101 -8.95 -8.12 1.52
CA ARG A 101 -7.98 -7.52 0.60
C ARG A 101 -7.65 -6.09 0.99
N LEU A 102 -6.35 -5.78 1.00
CA LEU A 102 -5.88 -4.41 1.17
C LEU A 102 -5.86 -3.66 -0.16
N ASN A 103 -5.92 -2.33 -0.10
CA ASN A 103 -5.81 -1.46 -1.25
C ASN A 103 -4.37 -1.31 -1.76
N ALA A 104 -3.62 -2.41 -1.77
CA ALA A 104 -2.24 -2.49 -2.21
C ALA A 104 -2.06 -3.60 -3.25
N MET A 105 -1.46 -3.26 -4.39
CA MET A 105 -1.12 -4.23 -5.43
C MET A 105 0.39 -4.35 -5.55
N PHE A 106 0.90 -5.53 -5.24
CA PHE A 106 2.34 -5.81 -5.26
C PHE A 106 2.83 -6.24 -6.64
N ARG A 107 4.08 -5.93 -6.93
CA ARG A 107 4.77 -6.35 -8.15
C ARG A 107 6.21 -6.70 -7.84
N ILE A 108 6.78 -7.61 -8.63
CA ILE A 108 8.19 -7.97 -8.59
C ILE A 108 8.91 -7.22 -9.70
N ASP A 109 9.96 -6.48 -9.35
CA ASP A 109 10.84 -5.86 -10.32
C ASP A 109 11.74 -6.92 -10.95
N PHE A 110 11.72 -6.97 -12.29
CA PHE A 110 12.47 -7.97 -13.05
C PHE A 110 13.99 -7.82 -12.88
N GLU A 111 14.48 -6.60 -12.92
CA GLU A 111 15.92 -6.33 -12.85
C GLU A 111 16.48 -6.53 -11.44
N GLY A 112 15.71 -6.19 -10.41
CA GLY A 112 16.11 -6.32 -9.01
C GLY A 112 15.95 -7.74 -8.46
N CYS A 113 15.14 -8.59 -9.09
CA CYS A 113 14.84 -9.93 -8.58
C CYS A 113 15.93 -10.95 -8.98
N VAL A 114 16.67 -11.48 -7.99
CA VAL A 114 17.73 -12.49 -8.26
C VAL A 114 17.19 -13.76 -8.89
N ALA A 115 15.93 -14.13 -8.65
CA ALA A 115 15.35 -15.31 -9.29
C ALA A 115 15.17 -15.10 -10.80
N HIS A 116 14.80 -13.90 -11.25
CA HIS A 116 14.78 -13.54 -12.67
C HIS A 116 16.18 -13.51 -13.29
N GLN A 117 17.23 -13.34 -12.47
CA GLN A 117 18.63 -13.38 -12.89
C GLN A 117 19.25 -14.80 -12.82
N GLY A 118 18.43 -15.85 -12.64
CA GLY A 118 18.88 -17.23 -12.65
C GLY A 118 19.43 -17.76 -11.32
N VAL A 119 19.20 -17.06 -10.21
CA VAL A 119 19.54 -17.52 -8.86
C VAL A 119 18.31 -18.17 -8.22
N ILE A 120 18.46 -19.36 -7.63
CA ILE A 120 17.36 -20.00 -6.91
C ILE A 120 17.00 -19.17 -5.67
N CYS A 121 15.79 -18.62 -5.66
CA CYS A 121 15.27 -17.83 -4.56
C CYS A 121 13.73 -17.96 -4.50
N ASN A 122 13.21 -18.34 -3.35
CA ASN A 122 11.77 -18.49 -3.06
C ASN A 122 11.31 -17.70 -1.84
N SER A 123 12.14 -16.78 -1.34
CA SER A 123 11.90 -16.02 -0.09
C SER A 123 10.58 -15.28 -0.05
N CYS A 124 10.07 -14.81 -1.18
CA CYS A 124 8.77 -14.14 -1.27
C CYS A 124 7.59 -15.12 -1.26
N LYS A 125 7.79 -16.35 -1.75
CA LYS A 125 6.73 -17.35 -1.84
C LYS A 125 6.40 -17.98 -0.48
N GLU A 126 7.41 -18.25 0.33
CA GLU A 126 7.24 -18.93 1.63
C GLU A 126 6.26 -18.20 2.57
N PRO A 127 6.34 -16.87 2.75
CA PRO A 127 5.44 -16.15 3.63
C PRO A 127 4.09 -15.78 2.98
N CYS A 128 3.87 -16.10 1.70
CA CYS A 128 2.65 -15.72 1.00
C CYS A 128 1.46 -16.56 1.49
N ILE A 129 0.58 -15.95 2.28
CA ILE A 129 -0.55 -16.61 2.92
C ILE A 129 -1.56 -17.17 1.90
N ASP A 130 -1.71 -16.50 0.74
CA ASP A 130 -2.68 -16.87 -0.31
C ASP A 130 -2.07 -17.70 -1.44
N ASN A 131 -0.79 -18.07 -1.32
CA ASN A 131 -0.05 -18.75 -2.39
C ASN A 131 -0.16 -18.03 -3.75
N ALA A 132 -0.19 -16.69 -3.74
CA ALA A 132 -0.33 -15.86 -4.91
C ALA A 132 0.98 -15.72 -5.72
N ILE A 133 2.13 -16.16 -5.16
CA ILE A 133 3.41 -16.10 -5.86
C ILE A 133 3.66 -17.42 -6.57
N LEU A 134 3.57 -17.39 -7.90
CA LEU A 134 3.74 -18.49 -8.79
C LEU A 134 5.13 -18.43 -9.46
N PHE A 135 5.70 -19.59 -9.77
CA PHE A 135 6.97 -19.67 -10.48
C PHE A 135 6.78 -20.32 -11.85
N ASN A 136 7.19 -19.65 -12.89
CA ASN A 136 7.30 -20.22 -14.23
C ASN A 136 8.63 -20.97 -14.33
N GLY A 137 8.61 -22.28 -14.05
CA GLY A 137 9.82 -23.10 -13.86
C GLY A 137 10.46 -22.83 -12.50
N MET A 138 11.80 -22.75 -12.46
CA MET A 138 12.56 -22.59 -11.21
C MET A 138 12.90 -21.14 -10.87
N PHE A 139 12.79 -20.21 -11.82
CA PHE A 139 13.44 -18.91 -11.71
C PHE A 139 12.54 -17.70 -11.93
N ASN A 140 11.34 -17.82 -12.42
CA ASN A 140 10.53 -16.67 -12.84
C ASN A 140 9.30 -16.48 -11.94
N PRO A 141 9.47 -15.86 -10.75
CA PRO A 141 8.34 -15.57 -9.88
C PRO A 141 7.45 -14.49 -10.47
N VAL A 142 6.15 -14.72 -10.42
CA VAL A 142 5.11 -13.76 -10.78
C VAL A 142 4.07 -13.71 -9.66
N ILE A 143 3.43 -12.56 -9.47
CA ILE A 143 2.33 -12.41 -8.54
C ILE A 143 1.03 -12.58 -9.32
N ASP A 144 0.21 -13.52 -8.90
CA ASP A 144 -1.16 -13.70 -9.36
C ASP A 144 -2.04 -12.63 -8.67
N GLU A 145 -2.46 -11.64 -9.45
CA GLU A 145 -3.22 -10.49 -8.93
C GLU A 145 -4.60 -10.89 -8.40
N ASP A 146 -5.19 -11.94 -8.91
CA ASP A 146 -6.51 -12.42 -8.47
C ASP A 146 -6.44 -13.08 -7.09
N ARG A 147 -5.32 -13.74 -6.79
CA ARG A 147 -5.07 -14.38 -5.50
C ARG A 147 -4.46 -13.45 -4.47
N CYS A 148 -3.74 -12.42 -4.91
CA CYS A 148 -3.00 -11.54 -4.01
C CYS A 148 -3.95 -10.66 -3.20
N THR A 149 -3.98 -10.84 -1.88
CA THR A 149 -4.77 -10.02 -0.94
C THR A 149 -4.10 -8.70 -0.56
N GLY A 150 -2.87 -8.46 -1.04
CA GLY A 150 -2.14 -7.24 -0.69
C GLY A 150 -1.54 -7.27 0.73
N CYS A 151 -1.39 -8.44 1.35
CA CYS A 151 -0.96 -8.59 2.75
C CYS A 151 0.45 -8.06 3.05
N GLY A 152 1.37 -8.00 2.07
CA GLY A 152 2.69 -7.36 2.20
C GLY A 152 3.83 -8.24 2.72
N PHE A 153 3.61 -9.46 3.20
CA PHE A 153 4.67 -10.32 3.73
C PHE A 153 5.82 -10.58 2.77
N CYS A 154 5.53 -10.68 1.47
CA CYS A 154 6.55 -10.91 0.45
C CYS A 154 7.58 -9.79 0.34
N MET A 155 7.17 -8.53 0.60
CA MET A 155 8.05 -7.37 0.52
C MET A 155 9.13 -7.41 1.60
N ALA A 156 8.73 -7.66 2.85
CA ALA A 156 9.65 -7.72 4.00
C ALA A 156 10.69 -8.85 3.88
N ARG A 157 10.38 -9.90 3.13
CA ARG A 157 11.26 -11.09 2.97
C ARG A 157 12.13 -11.06 1.73
N CYS A 158 11.96 -10.07 0.86
CA CYS A 158 12.77 -9.98 -0.36
C CYS A 158 14.20 -9.52 -0.04
N PRO A 159 15.24 -10.36 -0.26
CA PRO A 159 16.61 -10.03 0.11
C PRO A 159 17.20 -8.89 -0.72
N THR A 160 16.65 -8.65 -1.90
CA THR A 160 17.11 -7.61 -2.83
C THR A 160 16.15 -6.42 -2.93
N GLN A 161 15.08 -6.42 -2.11
CA GLN A 161 14.06 -5.37 -2.13
C GLN A 161 13.42 -5.16 -3.52
N ALA A 162 13.36 -6.24 -4.30
CA ALA A 162 12.80 -6.21 -5.66
C ALA A 162 11.25 -6.19 -5.68
N ILE A 163 10.59 -6.11 -4.52
CA ILE A 163 9.13 -6.08 -4.44
C ILE A 163 8.70 -4.67 -4.04
N SER A 164 7.84 -4.11 -4.84
CA SER A 164 7.19 -2.81 -4.60
C SER A 164 5.67 -2.96 -4.70
N TYR A 165 4.94 -1.95 -4.25
CA TYR A 165 3.49 -1.91 -4.40
C TYR A 165 3.01 -0.56 -4.93
N ARG A 166 1.84 -0.58 -5.52
CA ARG A 166 1.04 0.61 -5.81
C ARG A 166 -0.21 0.60 -4.94
N VAL A 167 -0.62 1.77 -4.50
CA VAL A 167 -1.87 1.91 -3.74
C VAL A 167 -3.03 2.04 -4.72
N LEU A 168 -4.12 1.34 -4.41
CA LEU A 168 -5.37 1.44 -5.13
C LEU A 168 -6.30 2.41 -4.38
N ALA A 169 -7.22 3.06 -5.10
CA ALA A 169 -8.28 3.82 -4.45
C ALA A 169 -9.16 2.87 -3.62
N LEU A 170 -9.58 3.34 -2.43
CA LEU A 170 -10.58 2.65 -1.60
C LEU A 170 -11.96 2.78 -2.21
#